data_c603eb9e591ec9a11cdcd0312862c341
#
_entry.id   c603eb9e591ec9a11cdcd0312862c341
#
_cell.length_a   1.000
_cell.length_b   1.000
_cell.length_c   1.000
_cell.angle_alpha   90.00
_cell.angle_beta   90.00
_cell.angle_gamma   90.00
#
_symmetry.space_group_name_H-M   'P 1'
#
loop_
_entity.id
_entity.type
_entity.pdbx_description
1 polymer ?
#
loop_
_entity_poly.entity_id
_entity_poly.type
_entity_poly.pdbx_seq_one_letter_code
_entity_poly.pdbx_strand_id
1 'polypeptide(L)'
;MNPIIRRDHYLQKLIDRKENGLIKVITGIRRCGKSFLLFDLFYDHLVESGVREEQIIPIALDDDMFTKYRDPDELSRFIRSKIVSKEMYYILIDEVQYAIAKDELKDPESIRLYNVLNGLMRLRNVDIYVTGSNSK
;
A
#
# COMPACT_ATOMS: atom_id res chain seq x y z
N MET A 1 -4.11 -26.38 -6.14
CA MET A 1 -2.92 -25.53 -6.27
C MET A 1 -2.36 -25.19 -4.89
N ASN A 2 -1.07 -25.20 -4.78
CA ASN A 2 -0.41 -24.91 -3.52
C ASN A 2 -0.42 -23.39 -3.25
N PRO A 3 -1.06 -22.91 -2.17
CA PRO A 3 -1.09 -21.49 -1.86
C PRO A 3 0.29 -20.85 -1.69
N ILE A 4 1.25 -21.60 -1.20
CA ILE A 4 2.61 -21.08 -1.01
C ILE A 4 3.25 -20.73 -2.36
N ILE A 5 3.05 -21.59 -3.36
CA ILE A 5 3.59 -21.34 -4.70
C ILE A 5 2.97 -20.08 -5.31
N ARG A 6 1.66 -19.89 -5.10
CA ARG A 6 0.97 -18.69 -5.61
C ARG A 6 1.51 -17.43 -4.93
N ARG A 7 1.76 -17.48 -3.62
CA ARG A 7 2.30 -16.34 -2.89
C ARG A 7 3.69 -15.99 -3.38
N ASP A 8 4.53 -16.99 -3.63
CA ASP A 8 5.87 -16.75 -4.16
C ASP A 8 5.82 -16.06 -5.51
N HIS A 9 4.88 -16.45 -6.36
CA HIS A 9 4.72 -15.85 -7.68
C HIS A 9 4.31 -14.38 -7.57
N TYR A 10 3.37 -14.05 -6.70
CA TYR A 10 2.93 -12.68 -6.48
C TYR A 10 4.03 -11.86 -5.82
N LEU A 11 4.75 -12.45 -4.89
CA LEU A 11 5.87 -11.77 -4.25
C LEU A 11 6.93 -11.39 -5.27
N GLN A 12 7.24 -12.31 -6.18
CA GLN A 12 8.24 -12.03 -7.22
C GLN A 12 7.80 -10.87 -8.12
N LYS A 13 6.51 -10.77 -8.41
CA LYS A 13 5.99 -9.66 -9.19
C LYS A 13 6.20 -8.32 -8.49
N LEU A 14 5.99 -8.28 -7.19
CA LEU A 14 6.22 -7.06 -6.41
C LEU A 14 7.69 -6.69 -6.41
N ILE A 15 8.57 -7.68 -6.23
CA ILE A 15 10.00 -7.46 -6.24
C ILE A 15 10.46 -6.92 -7.58
N ASP A 16 9.96 -7.49 -8.67
CA ASP A 16 10.35 -7.09 -10.02
C ASP A 16 9.91 -5.66 -10.36
N ARG A 17 8.85 -5.19 -9.72
CA ARG A 17 8.30 -3.86 -9.98
C ARG A 17 8.68 -2.83 -8.94
N LYS A 18 9.53 -3.21 -8.01
CA LYS A 18 9.97 -2.31 -6.94
C LYS A 18 10.64 -1.08 -7.53
N GLU A 19 10.25 0.09 -7.01
CA GLU A 19 10.82 1.38 -7.40
C GLU A 19 10.69 1.71 -8.89
N ASN A 20 9.62 1.22 -9.52
CA ASN A 20 9.40 1.49 -10.95
C ASN A 20 8.65 2.81 -11.22
N GLY A 21 8.39 3.61 -10.18
CA GLY A 21 7.71 4.90 -10.34
C GLY A 21 6.19 4.81 -10.43
N LEU A 22 5.64 3.62 -10.26
CA LEU A 22 4.20 3.40 -10.33
C LEU A 22 3.67 2.91 -8.99
N ILE A 23 2.40 3.19 -8.74
CA ILE A 23 1.71 2.64 -7.57
C ILE A 23 1.36 1.19 -7.89
N LYS A 24 1.81 0.26 -7.05
CA LYS A 24 1.54 -1.17 -7.26
C LYS A 24 0.24 -1.53 -6.54
N VAL A 25 -0.70 -2.10 -7.28
CA VAL A 25 -2.03 -2.45 -6.75
C VAL A 25 -2.19 -3.97 -6.74
N ILE A 26 -2.49 -4.51 -5.56
CA ILE A 26 -2.74 -5.94 -5.39
C ILE A 26 -4.24 -6.10 -5.18
N THR A 27 -4.92 -6.74 -6.13
CA THR A 27 -6.36 -6.95 -6.06
C THR A 27 -6.68 -8.43 -5.92
N GLY A 28 -7.92 -8.72 -5.57
CA GLY A 28 -8.38 -10.08 -5.45
C GLY A 28 -9.48 -10.20 -4.41
N ILE A 29 -9.88 -11.44 -4.17
CA ILE A 29 -10.92 -11.73 -3.20
C ILE A 29 -10.32 -11.71 -1.81
N ARG A 30 -11.07 -11.27 -0.82
CA ARG A 30 -10.67 -11.38 0.58
C ARG A 30 -10.24 -12.82 0.88
N ARG A 31 -9.31 -12.98 1.80
CA ARG A 31 -8.79 -14.28 2.23
C ARG A 31 -7.84 -14.92 1.23
N CYS A 32 -7.40 -14.17 0.21
CA CYS A 32 -6.38 -14.65 -0.71
C CYS A 32 -4.96 -14.43 -0.18
N GLY A 33 -4.84 -13.93 1.05
CA GLY A 33 -3.53 -13.71 1.64
C GLY A 33 -2.84 -12.44 1.19
N LYS A 34 -3.60 -11.44 0.73
CA LYS A 34 -3.02 -10.16 0.29
C LYS A 34 -2.29 -9.45 1.42
N SER A 35 -2.90 -9.41 2.61
CA SER A 35 -2.27 -8.78 3.77
C SER A 35 -0.99 -9.50 4.16
N PHE A 36 -0.99 -10.82 4.15
CA PHE A 36 0.19 -11.61 4.46
C PHE A 36 1.28 -11.38 3.41
N LEU A 37 0.90 -11.35 2.14
CA LEU A 37 1.83 -11.07 1.07
C LEU A 37 2.53 -9.72 1.28
N LEU A 38 1.76 -8.70 1.62
CA LEU A 38 2.29 -7.35 1.72
C LEU A 38 3.03 -7.11 3.04
N PHE A 39 2.41 -7.46 4.17
CA PHE A 39 2.94 -7.12 5.49
C PHE A 39 3.94 -8.13 6.05
N ASP A 40 3.96 -9.34 5.53
CA ASP A 40 4.90 -10.35 5.99
C ASP A 40 5.94 -10.67 4.93
N LEU A 41 5.51 -11.19 3.78
CA LEU A 41 6.46 -11.64 2.77
C LEU A 41 7.23 -10.48 2.13
N PHE A 42 6.55 -9.46 1.68
CA PHE A 42 7.21 -8.33 1.03
C PHE A 42 7.98 -7.49 2.05
N TYR A 43 7.42 -7.29 3.22
CA TYR A 43 8.09 -6.58 4.31
C TYR A 43 9.42 -7.26 4.63
N ASP A 44 9.40 -8.58 4.81
CA ASP A 44 10.61 -9.33 5.12
C ASP A 44 11.62 -9.24 3.99
N HIS A 45 11.15 -9.27 2.73
CA HIS A 45 12.04 -9.10 1.59
C HIS A 45 12.75 -7.75 1.63
N LEU A 46 12.03 -6.69 1.95
CA LEU A 46 12.63 -5.35 2.04
C LEU A 46 13.71 -5.31 3.12
N VAL A 47 13.42 -5.85 4.29
CA VAL A 47 14.38 -5.86 5.39
C VAL A 47 15.62 -6.68 5.01
N GLU A 48 15.43 -7.84 4.40
CA GLU A 48 16.53 -8.70 3.97
C GLU A 48 17.39 -8.04 2.90
N SER A 49 16.81 -7.14 2.10
CA SER A 49 17.57 -6.45 1.05
C SER A 49 18.24 -5.17 1.56
N GLY A 50 18.17 -4.89 2.86
CA GLY A 50 18.88 -3.78 3.45
C GLY A 50 18.04 -2.56 3.78
N VAL A 51 16.73 -2.62 3.55
CA VAL A 51 15.83 -1.50 3.90
C VAL A 51 15.62 -1.49 5.41
N ARG A 52 15.78 -0.33 6.02
CA ARG A 52 15.57 -0.20 7.46
C ARG A 52 14.09 -0.11 7.77
N GLU A 53 13.69 -0.54 8.95
CA GLU A 53 12.29 -0.54 9.34
C GLU A 53 11.69 0.88 9.32
N GLU A 54 12.49 1.90 9.61
CA GLU A 54 12.04 3.30 9.56
C GLU A 54 11.64 3.73 8.14
N GLN A 55 12.13 3.04 7.12
CA GLN A 55 11.81 3.32 5.74
C GLN A 55 10.54 2.61 5.26
N ILE A 56 9.97 1.74 6.08
CA ILE A 56 8.77 0.98 5.73
C ILE A 56 7.60 1.50 6.56
N ILE A 57 6.53 1.91 5.88
CA ILE A 57 5.36 2.48 6.52
C ILE A 57 4.15 1.58 6.25
N PRO A 58 3.88 0.61 7.14
CA PRO A 58 2.71 -0.28 6.96
C PRO A 58 1.46 0.37 7.54
N ILE A 59 0.37 0.32 6.78
CA ILE A 59 -0.90 0.92 7.18
C ILE A 59 -2.02 -0.06 6.85
N ALA A 60 -2.72 -0.53 7.88
CA ALA A 60 -3.85 -1.44 7.73
C ALA A 60 -5.14 -0.67 7.95
N LEU A 61 -5.79 -0.23 6.88
CA LEU A 61 -6.97 0.64 6.99
C LEU A 61 -8.21 -0.05 7.54
N ASP A 62 -8.24 -1.37 7.57
CA ASP A 62 -9.33 -2.11 8.21
C ASP A 62 -9.12 -2.28 9.71
N ASP A 63 -7.97 -1.89 10.23
CA ASP A 63 -7.65 -1.97 11.66
C ASP A 63 -8.16 -0.73 12.39
N ASP A 64 -8.73 -0.95 13.59
CA ASP A 64 -9.26 0.14 14.43
C ASP A 64 -8.23 1.22 14.70
N MET A 65 -6.96 0.85 14.83
CA MET A 65 -5.91 1.81 15.15
C MET A 65 -5.67 2.81 14.02
N PHE A 66 -6.10 2.49 12.80
CA PHE A 66 -5.91 3.34 11.64
C PHE A 66 -7.20 4.00 11.15
N THR A 67 -8.27 3.99 11.96
CA THR A 67 -9.56 4.58 11.56
C THR A 67 -9.42 6.03 11.11
N LYS A 68 -8.62 6.81 11.80
CA LYS A 68 -8.38 8.22 11.47
C LYS A 68 -7.84 8.37 10.05
N TYR A 69 -7.04 7.41 9.59
CA TYR A 69 -6.37 7.50 8.30
C TYR A 69 -7.21 6.97 7.14
N ARG A 70 -8.46 6.62 7.42
CA ARG A 70 -9.45 6.38 6.36
C ARG A 70 -9.85 7.69 5.68
N ASP A 71 -9.56 8.82 6.31
CA ASP A 71 -9.65 10.13 5.65
C ASP A 71 -8.38 10.36 4.85
N PRO A 72 -8.47 10.54 3.51
CA PRO A 72 -7.29 10.68 2.68
C PRO A 72 -6.35 11.81 3.08
N ASP A 73 -6.88 12.93 3.56
CA ASP A 73 -6.04 14.05 3.99
C ASP A 73 -5.23 13.70 5.23
N GLU A 74 -5.85 13.01 6.18
CA GLU A 74 -5.15 12.56 7.38
C GLU A 74 -4.12 11.49 7.04
N LEU A 75 -4.46 10.61 6.09
CA LEU A 75 -3.52 9.61 5.61
C LEU A 75 -2.29 10.27 5.00
N SER A 76 -2.50 11.30 4.18
CA SER A 76 -1.41 12.04 3.56
C SER A 76 -0.50 12.66 4.62
N ARG A 77 -1.08 13.31 5.63
CA ARG A 77 -0.30 13.92 6.70
C ARG A 77 0.52 12.91 7.47
N PHE A 78 -0.09 11.75 7.76
CA PHE A 78 0.60 10.69 8.48
C PHE A 78 1.82 10.19 7.70
N ILE A 79 1.61 9.88 6.43
CA ILE A 79 2.68 9.36 5.58
C ILE A 79 3.80 10.39 5.45
N ARG A 80 3.45 11.65 5.17
CA ARG A 80 4.45 12.71 5.02
C ARG A 80 5.23 12.95 6.30
N SER A 81 4.60 12.76 7.47
CA SER A 81 5.28 12.91 8.75
C SER A 81 6.34 11.86 8.98
N LYS A 82 6.23 10.70 8.30
CA LYS A 82 7.20 9.62 8.42
C LYS A 82 8.36 9.76 7.45
N ILE A 83 8.21 10.59 6.42
CA ILE A 83 9.27 10.80 5.42
C ILE A 83 10.16 11.93 5.92
N VAL A 84 11.25 11.55 6.60
CA VAL A 84 12.10 12.51 7.29
C VAL A 84 13.49 12.66 6.68
N SER A 85 13.74 11.96 5.56
CA SER A 85 15.03 12.01 4.88
C SER A 85 14.83 11.86 3.38
N LYS A 86 15.92 11.82 2.63
CA LYS A 86 15.88 11.62 1.18
C LYS A 86 15.96 10.16 0.80
N GLU A 87 16.03 9.24 1.76
CA GLU A 87 16.04 7.82 1.48
C GLU A 87 14.70 7.38 0.90
N MET A 88 14.71 6.23 0.24
CA MET A 88 13.48 5.65 -0.31
C MET A 88 12.58 5.14 0.82
N TYR A 89 11.31 5.50 0.79
CA TYR A 89 10.31 5.03 1.75
C TYR A 89 9.32 4.12 1.04
N TYR A 90 9.03 2.99 1.65
CA TYR A 90 8.10 1.98 1.09
C TYR A 90 6.81 2.04 1.88
N ILE A 91 5.74 2.43 1.21
CA ILE A 91 4.44 2.63 1.84
C ILE A 91 3.53 1.46 1.47
N LEU A 92 3.10 0.71 2.49
CA LEU A 92 2.32 -0.50 2.31
C LEU A 92 0.93 -0.26 2.91
N ILE A 93 -0.09 -0.10 2.05
CA ILE A 93 -1.44 0.23 2.51
C ILE A 93 -2.38 -0.94 2.19
N ASP A 94 -2.92 -1.57 3.24
CA ASP A 94 -3.83 -2.67 3.10
C ASP A 94 -5.28 -2.17 3.12
N GLU A 95 -6.13 -2.75 2.27
CA GLU A 95 -7.57 -2.50 2.22
C GLU A 95 -7.89 -1.02 1.95
N VAL A 96 -7.37 -0.49 0.84
CA VAL A 96 -7.51 0.94 0.51
C VAL A 96 -8.96 1.37 0.28
N GLN A 97 -9.87 0.44 -0.01
CA GLN A 97 -11.26 0.80 -0.22
C GLN A 97 -11.89 1.46 1.02
N TYR A 98 -11.32 1.25 2.21
CA TYR A 98 -11.80 1.91 3.42
C TYR A 98 -11.58 3.42 3.41
N ALA A 99 -10.70 3.91 2.53
CA ALA A 99 -10.44 5.34 2.39
C ALA A 99 -11.18 5.95 1.20
N ILE A 100 -12.09 5.20 0.58
CA ILE A 100 -12.88 5.66 -0.57
C ILE A 100 -14.35 5.75 -0.13
N ALA A 101 -14.94 6.93 -0.28
CA ALA A 101 -16.35 7.13 0.06
C ALA A 101 -17.24 6.52 -1.02
N LYS A 102 -18.43 6.07 -0.63
CA LYS A 102 -19.35 5.42 -1.57
C LYS A 102 -19.77 6.33 -2.72
N ASP A 103 -19.98 7.60 -2.44
CA ASP A 103 -20.37 8.55 -3.46
C ASP A 103 -19.22 8.84 -4.44
N GLU A 104 -17.99 8.67 -4.02
CA GLU A 104 -16.84 8.85 -4.91
C GLU A 104 -16.72 7.72 -5.93
N LEU A 105 -17.31 6.56 -5.67
CA LEU A 105 -17.24 5.43 -6.58
C LEU A 105 -17.99 5.68 -7.88
N LYS A 106 -18.90 6.66 -7.91
CA LYS A 106 -19.65 7.01 -9.11
C LYS A 106 -18.81 7.77 -10.13
N ASP A 107 -17.75 8.42 -9.68
CA ASP A 107 -16.85 9.18 -10.53
C ASP A 107 -15.42 8.90 -10.08
N PRO A 108 -14.73 7.97 -10.75
CA PRO A 108 -13.37 7.62 -10.35
C PRO A 108 -12.37 8.77 -10.34
N GLU A 109 -12.62 9.81 -11.15
CA GLU A 109 -11.73 10.96 -11.19
C GLU A 109 -11.85 11.84 -9.94
N SER A 110 -12.95 11.71 -9.20
CA SER A 110 -13.18 12.49 -7.98
C SER A 110 -12.68 11.78 -6.71
N ILE A 111 -12.09 10.60 -6.83
CA ILE A 111 -11.64 9.85 -5.67
C ILE A 111 -10.43 10.54 -5.04
N ARG A 112 -10.63 11.08 -3.85
CA ARG A 112 -9.60 11.85 -3.15
C ARG A 112 -8.36 11.03 -2.84
N LEU A 113 -8.55 9.75 -2.52
CA LEU A 113 -7.43 8.87 -2.22
C LEU A 113 -6.42 8.81 -3.38
N TYR A 114 -6.93 8.72 -4.62
CA TYR A 114 -6.05 8.64 -5.78
C TYR A 114 -5.23 9.91 -5.95
N ASN A 115 -5.85 11.06 -5.68
CA ASN A 115 -5.13 12.32 -5.74
C ASN A 115 -4.03 12.40 -4.68
N VAL A 116 -4.31 11.89 -3.48
CA VAL A 116 -3.34 11.85 -2.40
C VAL A 116 -2.16 10.95 -2.78
N LEU A 117 -2.44 9.75 -3.29
CA LEU A 117 -1.38 8.81 -3.66
C LEU A 117 -0.52 9.35 -4.79
N ASN A 118 -1.14 9.95 -5.80
CA ASN A 118 -0.40 10.56 -6.89
C ASN A 118 0.46 11.73 -6.41
N GLY A 119 -0.05 12.51 -5.46
CA GLY A 119 0.72 13.59 -4.87
C GLY A 119 1.94 13.09 -4.12
N LEU A 120 1.80 11.97 -3.41
CA LEU A 120 2.92 11.37 -2.69
C LEU A 120 3.99 10.87 -3.67
N MET A 121 3.57 10.32 -4.81
CA MET A 121 4.52 9.82 -5.80
C MET A 121 5.39 10.94 -6.40
N ARG A 122 4.93 12.18 -6.34
CA ARG A 122 5.73 13.32 -6.80
C ARG A 122 6.96 13.58 -5.93
N LEU A 123 6.98 13.03 -4.73
CA LEU A 123 8.13 13.18 -3.84
C LEU A 123 9.36 12.42 -4.34
N ARG A 124 9.17 11.45 -5.22
CA ARG A 124 10.20 10.67 -5.89
C ARG A 124 11.00 9.71 -5.00
N ASN A 125 10.97 9.91 -3.69
CA ASN A 125 11.59 8.96 -2.76
C ASN A 125 10.52 8.15 -2.03
N VAL A 126 9.45 7.81 -2.74
CA VAL A 126 8.31 7.06 -2.20
C VAL A 126 7.96 5.96 -3.17
N ASP A 127 7.76 4.75 -2.64
CA ASP A 127 7.33 3.59 -3.42
C ASP A 127 6.07 3.04 -2.74
N ILE A 128 4.94 3.03 -3.45
CA ILE A 128 3.64 2.74 -2.85
C ILE A 128 3.08 1.41 -3.32
N TYR A 129 2.62 0.61 -2.36
CA TYR A 129 1.98 -0.68 -2.59
C TYR A 129 0.66 -0.68 -1.86
N VAL A 130 -0.43 -0.97 -2.55
CA VAL A 130 -1.76 -0.97 -1.95
C VAL A 130 -2.48 -2.28 -2.25
N THR A 131 -3.35 -2.69 -1.33
CA THR A 131 -4.25 -3.80 -1.60
C THR A 131 -5.68 -3.30 -1.57
N GLY A 132 -6.53 -3.96 -2.32
CA GLY A 132 -7.96 -3.68 -2.31
C GLY A 132 -8.73 -4.96 -2.58
N SER A 133 -9.99 -4.97 -2.17
CA SER A 133 -10.82 -6.15 -2.29
C SER A 133 -12.13 -5.75 -2.96
N ASN A 134 -12.61 -6.60 -3.87
CA ASN A 134 -13.88 -6.40 -4.57
C ASN A 134 -15.05 -7.05 -3.84
N SER A 135 -14.79 -7.73 -2.76
CA SER A 135 -15.85 -8.38 -2.00
C SER A 135 -16.70 -7.33 -1.30
N LYS A 136 -17.97 -7.58 -1.24
CA LYS A 136 -18.92 -6.72 -0.56
C LYS A 136 -19.42 -7.38 0.68
#